data_88321c5624bca039f9a73840e05dd38d
#
_entry.id   88321c5624bca039f9a73840e05dd38d
#
_cell.length_a   1.000
_cell.length_b   1.000
_cell.length_c   1.000
_cell.angle_alpha   90.00
_cell.angle_beta   90.00
_cell.angle_gamma   90.00
#
_symmetry.space_group_name_H-M   'P 1'
#
loop_
_entity.id
_entity.type
_entity.pdbx_description
1 polymer ?
#
loop_
_entity_poly.entity_id
_entity_poly.type
_entity_poly.pdbx_seq_one_letter_code
_entity_poly.pdbx_strand_id
1 'polypeptide(L)'
;ISHRTPEGVVEGYIKAAAAGKNKKMQSCYSADKLSDEAKTEISSTIKYFQAHGVKDVNIDSCGSISENKNYSYVYIRYNLVLENEQEYPCISTYLVKVQDKKYYLYAPSEISDKISQQAAKDYQKFMTTKTYTDYTKAYEGFLKKNPGYEDKIAGKLNG
;
A
#
# COMPACT_ATOMS: atom_id res chain seq x y z
N ILE A 1 5.59 6.33 -13.44
CA ILE A 1 4.44 6.48 -12.52
C ILE A 1 3.42 7.43 -13.16
N SER A 2 2.17 7.03 -13.17
CA SER A 2 1.08 7.89 -13.61
C SER A 2 0.62 8.77 -12.45
N HIS A 3 0.62 10.08 -12.66
CA HIS A 3 0.12 11.06 -11.69
C HIS A 3 -1.24 11.63 -12.08
N ARG A 4 -1.97 10.95 -12.97
CA ARG A 4 -3.25 11.44 -13.51
C ARG A 4 -4.43 11.20 -12.58
N THR A 5 -4.36 10.15 -11.76
CA THR A 5 -5.41 9.79 -10.83
C THR A 5 -4.80 9.39 -9.50
N PRO A 6 -5.55 9.51 -8.39
CA PRO A 6 -5.06 9.02 -7.09
C PRO A 6 -4.75 7.52 -7.14
N GLU A 7 -5.61 6.73 -7.78
CA GLU A 7 -5.44 5.27 -7.90
C GLU A 7 -4.18 4.94 -8.70
N GLY A 8 -3.90 5.69 -9.77
CA GLY A 8 -2.73 5.45 -10.61
C GLY A 8 -1.41 5.59 -9.86
N VAL A 9 -1.30 6.58 -8.98
CA VAL A 9 -0.11 6.77 -8.14
C VAL A 9 0.06 5.60 -7.18
N VAL A 10 -1.02 5.19 -6.51
CA VAL A 10 -1.00 4.08 -5.53
C VAL A 10 -0.64 2.77 -6.22
N GLU A 11 -1.26 2.47 -7.37
CA GLU A 11 -0.93 1.26 -8.13
C GLU A 11 0.54 1.26 -8.57
N GLY A 12 1.03 2.39 -9.05
CA GLY A 12 2.43 2.54 -9.46
C GLY A 12 3.39 2.31 -8.30
N TYR A 13 3.05 2.82 -7.11
CA TYR A 13 3.85 2.64 -5.91
C TYR A 13 3.99 1.16 -5.54
N ILE A 14 2.88 0.43 -5.53
CA ILE A 14 2.88 -1.01 -5.19
C ILE A 14 3.64 -1.83 -6.24
N LYS A 15 3.42 -1.55 -7.53
CA LYS A 15 4.15 -2.23 -8.61
C LYS A 15 5.65 -1.97 -8.52
N ALA A 16 6.05 -0.74 -8.23
CA ALA A 16 7.46 -0.39 -8.06
C ALA A 16 8.07 -1.10 -6.85
N ALA A 17 7.31 -1.22 -5.75
CA ALA A 17 7.75 -1.94 -4.55
C ALA A 17 8.00 -3.42 -4.86
N ALA A 18 7.09 -4.06 -5.59
CA ALA A 18 7.25 -5.47 -5.99
C ALA A 18 8.48 -5.68 -6.87
N ALA A 19 8.82 -4.69 -7.70
CA ALA A 19 9.98 -4.73 -8.58
C ALA A 19 11.27 -4.24 -7.89
N GLY A 20 11.19 -3.79 -6.64
CA GLY A 20 12.35 -3.27 -5.89
C GLY A 20 12.88 -1.95 -6.44
N LYS A 21 12.03 -1.17 -7.12
CA LYS A 21 12.44 0.07 -7.80
C LYS A 21 12.28 1.29 -6.90
N ASN A 22 13.27 1.50 -6.04
CA ASN A 22 13.27 2.57 -5.05
C ASN A 22 13.02 3.96 -5.66
N LYS A 23 13.71 4.30 -6.75
CA LYS A 23 13.55 5.63 -7.37
C LYS A 23 12.15 5.87 -7.92
N LYS A 24 11.51 4.85 -8.47
CA LYS A 24 10.12 4.96 -8.92
C LYS A 24 9.17 5.19 -7.76
N MET A 25 9.40 4.52 -6.63
CA MET A 25 8.63 4.76 -5.42
C MET A 25 8.82 6.19 -4.92
N GLN A 26 10.07 6.70 -4.94
CA GLN A 26 10.35 8.08 -4.56
C GLN A 26 9.56 9.08 -5.43
N SER A 27 9.42 8.80 -6.71
CA SER A 27 8.70 9.69 -7.64
C SER A 27 7.19 9.77 -7.38
N CYS A 28 6.66 8.89 -6.53
CA CYS A 28 5.25 8.97 -6.12
C CYS A 28 4.99 10.11 -5.13
N TYR A 29 6.03 10.64 -4.51
CA TYR A 29 5.95 11.77 -3.59
C TYR A 29 6.28 13.07 -4.33
N SER A 30 5.77 14.19 -3.83
CA SER A 30 5.91 15.48 -4.52
C SER A 30 7.14 16.29 -4.11
N ALA A 31 7.85 15.87 -3.07
CA ALA A 31 8.96 16.64 -2.55
C ALA A 31 10.20 16.51 -3.43
N ASP A 32 10.89 17.61 -3.71
CA ASP A 32 12.18 17.60 -4.40
C ASP A 32 13.21 16.82 -3.59
N LYS A 33 13.10 16.90 -2.27
CA LYS A 33 13.94 16.15 -1.34
C LYS A 33 13.04 15.43 -0.35
N LEU A 34 13.08 14.09 -0.37
CA LEU A 34 12.26 13.29 0.51
C LEU A 34 12.73 13.40 1.97
N SER A 35 11.77 13.40 2.88
CA SER A 35 12.02 13.31 4.30
C SER A 35 12.60 11.93 4.64
N ASP A 36 13.26 11.83 5.79
CA ASP A 36 13.79 10.55 6.26
C ASP A 36 12.67 9.55 6.52
N GLU A 37 11.50 10.02 6.98
CA GLU A 37 10.32 9.19 7.19
C GLU A 37 9.82 8.56 5.89
N ALA A 38 9.78 9.33 4.80
CA ALA A 38 9.38 8.81 3.49
C ALA A 38 10.37 7.78 2.96
N LYS A 39 11.67 8.05 3.12
CA LYS A 39 12.71 7.10 2.71
C LYS A 39 12.62 5.80 3.51
N THR A 40 12.36 5.89 4.80
CA THR A 40 12.19 4.73 5.68
C THR A 40 10.97 3.92 5.25
N GLU A 41 9.85 4.57 4.94
CA GLU A 41 8.64 3.89 4.48
C GLU A 41 8.89 3.11 3.19
N ILE A 42 9.59 3.72 2.23
CA ILE A 42 9.97 3.06 0.97
C ILE A 42 10.83 1.83 1.26
N SER A 43 11.89 1.99 2.05
CA SER A 43 12.80 0.89 2.38
C SER A 43 12.08 -0.24 3.10
N SER A 44 11.21 0.09 4.04
CA SER A 44 10.43 -0.90 4.81
C SER A 44 9.47 -1.67 3.89
N THR A 45 8.85 -0.98 2.95
CA THR A 45 7.92 -1.62 2.00
C THR A 45 8.65 -2.61 1.11
N ILE A 46 9.80 -2.21 0.56
CA ILE A 46 10.62 -3.09 -0.28
C ILE A 46 11.08 -4.30 0.53
N LYS A 47 11.57 -4.07 1.75
CA LYS A 47 12.05 -5.12 2.64
C LYS A 47 10.94 -6.13 2.98
N TYR A 48 9.72 -5.62 3.22
CA TYR A 48 8.55 -6.45 3.49
C TYR A 48 8.24 -7.36 2.29
N PHE A 49 8.24 -6.82 1.08
CA PHE A 49 8.00 -7.59 -0.13
C PHE A 49 9.11 -8.62 -0.36
N GLN A 50 10.36 -8.24 -0.14
CA GLN A 50 11.49 -9.18 -0.25
C GLN A 50 11.37 -10.35 0.75
N ALA A 51 10.90 -10.07 1.96
CA ALA A 51 10.71 -11.11 2.97
C ALA A 51 9.69 -12.17 2.51
N HIS A 52 8.68 -11.77 1.75
CA HIS A 52 7.70 -12.69 1.16
C HIS A 52 8.23 -13.45 -0.06
N GLY A 53 9.37 -13.04 -0.62
CA GLY A 53 9.87 -13.65 -1.85
C GLY A 53 8.97 -13.33 -3.05
N VAL A 54 8.53 -12.08 -3.15
CA VAL A 54 7.60 -11.63 -4.18
C VAL A 54 8.26 -11.65 -5.54
N LYS A 55 7.61 -12.31 -6.52
CA LYS A 55 8.05 -12.24 -7.91
C LYS A 55 7.18 -11.35 -8.78
N ASP A 56 5.95 -11.05 -8.34
CA ASP A 56 5.03 -10.17 -9.06
C ASP A 56 3.91 -9.75 -8.11
N VAL A 57 3.06 -8.83 -8.56
CA VAL A 57 1.89 -8.38 -7.83
C VAL A 57 0.68 -8.35 -8.77
N ASN A 58 -0.46 -8.86 -8.28
CA ASN A 58 -1.74 -8.79 -8.95
C ASN A 58 -2.66 -7.84 -8.20
N ILE A 59 -3.11 -6.78 -8.87
CA ILE A 59 -4.01 -5.79 -8.26
C ILE A 59 -5.45 -6.21 -8.55
N ASP A 60 -6.24 -6.46 -7.50
CA ASP A 60 -7.65 -6.82 -7.63
C ASP A 60 -8.53 -5.57 -7.78
N SER A 61 -8.32 -4.58 -6.92
CA SER A 61 -9.07 -3.33 -6.99
C SER A 61 -8.32 -2.21 -6.29
N CYS A 62 -8.60 -1.00 -6.71
CA CYS A 62 -8.03 0.21 -6.14
C CYS A 62 -9.06 1.31 -6.28
N GLY A 63 -9.38 1.99 -5.21
CA GLY A 63 -10.41 3.01 -5.26
C GLY A 63 -10.39 3.94 -4.06
N SER A 64 -11.29 4.92 -4.10
CA SER A 64 -11.41 5.92 -3.06
C SER A 64 -12.25 5.41 -1.90
N ILE A 65 -11.71 5.50 -0.69
CA ILE A 65 -12.48 5.31 0.53
C ILE A 65 -13.25 6.59 0.83
N SER A 66 -12.56 7.73 0.72
CA SER A 66 -13.14 9.05 0.89
C SER A 66 -12.28 10.07 0.15
N GLU A 67 -12.88 11.19 -0.18
CA GLU A 67 -12.15 12.28 -0.83
C GLU A 67 -12.77 13.63 -0.48
N ASN A 68 -11.93 14.65 -0.50
CA ASN A 68 -12.35 16.04 -0.38
C ASN A 68 -11.44 16.88 -1.27
N LYS A 69 -11.56 18.21 -1.20
CA LYS A 69 -10.76 19.10 -2.07
C LYS A 69 -9.25 19.08 -1.76
N ASN A 70 -8.86 18.57 -0.58
CA ASN A 70 -7.46 18.59 -0.14
C ASN A 70 -6.75 17.26 -0.36
N TYR A 71 -7.47 16.15 -0.27
CA TYR A 71 -6.87 14.83 -0.41
C TYR A 71 -7.88 13.77 -0.82
N SER A 72 -7.36 12.66 -1.31
CA SER A 72 -8.09 11.41 -1.52
C SER A 72 -7.49 10.35 -0.60
N TYR A 73 -8.36 9.59 0.06
CA TYR A 73 -7.93 8.44 0.87
C TYR A 73 -8.25 7.19 0.06
N VAL A 74 -7.21 6.46 -0.36
CA VAL A 74 -7.30 5.42 -1.38
C VAL A 74 -6.95 4.06 -0.77
N TYR A 75 -7.73 3.02 -1.09
CA TYR A 75 -7.35 1.65 -0.77
C TYR A 75 -6.82 0.96 -2.02
N ILE A 76 -5.97 -0.03 -1.81
CA ILE A 76 -5.54 -0.94 -2.86
C ILE A 76 -5.60 -2.37 -2.32
N ARG A 77 -6.35 -3.21 -3.02
CA ARG A 77 -6.49 -4.63 -2.74
C ARG A 77 -5.65 -5.38 -3.76
N TYR A 78 -4.63 -6.10 -3.29
CA TYR A 78 -3.69 -6.76 -4.19
C TYR A 78 -3.21 -8.07 -3.59
N ASN A 79 -2.58 -8.89 -4.42
CA ASN A 79 -1.98 -10.14 -4.00
C ASN A 79 -0.50 -10.14 -4.36
N LEU A 80 0.34 -10.60 -3.45
CA LEU A 80 1.76 -10.84 -3.73
C LEU A 80 1.89 -12.22 -4.34
N VAL A 81 2.39 -12.30 -5.57
CA VAL A 81 2.66 -13.58 -6.23
C VAL A 81 3.98 -14.10 -5.70
N LEU A 82 3.94 -15.24 -5.02
CA LEU A 82 5.10 -15.86 -4.38
C LEU A 82 5.84 -16.79 -5.35
N GLU A 83 7.03 -17.22 -4.96
CA GLU A 83 7.86 -18.12 -5.78
C GLU A 83 7.14 -19.42 -6.15
N ASN A 84 6.30 -19.95 -5.25
CA ASN A 84 5.54 -21.18 -5.48
C ASN A 84 4.21 -20.94 -6.21
N GLU A 85 4.01 -19.77 -6.80
CA GLU A 85 2.81 -19.33 -7.53
C GLU A 85 1.58 -19.09 -6.63
N GLN A 86 1.67 -19.29 -5.33
CA GLN A 86 0.60 -18.89 -4.42
C GLN A 86 0.52 -17.36 -4.35
N GLU A 87 -0.65 -16.85 -4.03
CA GLU A 87 -0.87 -15.41 -3.92
C GLU A 87 -1.23 -15.06 -2.47
N TYR A 88 -0.43 -14.20 -1.88
CA TYR A 88 -0.64 -13.71 -0.52
C TYR A 88 -1.50 -12.45 -0.56
N PRO A 89 -2.70 -12.47 0.06
CA PRO A 89 -3.61 -11.33 -0.01
C PRO A 89 -3.13 -10.15 0.83
N CYS A 90 -3.23 -8.96 0.26
CA CYS A 90 -2.88 -7.70 0.92
C CYS A 90 -3.94 -6.65 0.70
N ILE A 91 -4.03 -5.71 1.63
CA ILE A 91 -4.78 -4.49 1.48
C ILE A 91 -4.01 -3.37 2.18
N SER A 92 -3.92 -2.23 1.51
CA SER A 92 -3.22 -1.06 2.05
C SER A 92 -4.01 0.19 1.74
N THR A 93 -3.78 1.23 2.51
CA THR A 93 -4.41 2.53 2.29
C THR A 93 -3.37 3.62 2.22
N TYR A 94 -3.64 4.65 1.42
CA TYR A 94 -2.73 5.75 1.20
C TYR A 94 -3.50 7.06 1.13
N LEU A 95 -2.90 8.11 1.68
CA LEU A 95 -3.39 9.46 1.50
C LEU A 95 -2.68 10.07 0.30
N VAL A 96 -3.46 10.65 -0.60
CA VAL A 96 -2.97 11.21 -1.87
C VAL A 96 -3.40 12.66 -1.95
N LYS A 97 -2.46 13.53 -2.31
CA LYS A 97 -2.73 14.96 -2.50
C LYS A 97 -2.63 15.35 -3.97
N VAL A 98 -3.27 16.45 -4.33
CA VAL A 98 -3.11 17.05 -5.65
C VAL A 98 -2.20 18.27 -5.53
N GLN A 99 -1.25 18.39 -6.48
CA GLN A 99 -0.34 19.52 -6.57
C GLN A 99 -0.06 19.77 -8.06
N ASP A 100 -0.33 20.99 -8.52
CA ASP A 100 -0.15 21.36 -9.92
C ASP A 100 -0.86 20.39 -10.89
N LYS A 101 -2.10 20.03 -10.56
CA LYS A 101 -2.96 19.12 -11.33
C LYS A 101 -2.43 17.69 -11.41
N LYS A 102 -1.48 17.32 -10.57
CA LYS A 102 -0.92 15.96 -10.48
C LYS A 102 -1.15 15.40 -9.08
N TYR A 103 -1.26 14.07 -9.00
CA TYR A 103 -1.51 13.37 -7.75
C TYR A 103 -0.23 12.75 -7.21
N TYR A 104 0.00 12.90 -5.90
CA TYR A 104 1.19 12.42 -5.21
C TYR A 104 0.81 11.84 -3.85
N LEU A 105 1.58 10.87 -3.38
CA LEU A 105 1.42 10.37 -2.02
C LEU A 105 1.82 11.44 -1.00
N TYR A 106 1.08 11.48 0.12
CA TYR A 106 1.53 12.22 1.30
C TYR A 106 2.71 11.47 1.92
N ALA A 107 3.78 12.19 2.25
CA ALA A 107 4.80 11.63 3.14
C ALA A 107 4.23 11.58 4.57
N PRO A 108 4.64 10.62 5.42
CA PRO A 108 4.12 10.53 6.80
C PRO A 108 4.22 11.85 7.57
N SER A 109 5.31 12.60 7.39
CA SER A 109 5.51 13.89 8.06
C SER A 109 4.54 15.00 7.60
N GLU A 110 3.88 14.81 6.45
CA GLU A 110 2.92 15.78 5.92
C GLU A 110 1.50 15.55 6.44
N ILE A 111 1.25 14.43 7.10
CA ILE A 111 -0.09 14.05 7.56
C ILE A 111 -0.35 14.67 8.93
N SER A 112 -1.31 15.59 9.01
CA SER A 112 -1.72 16.21 10.26
C SER A 112 -2.51 15.23 11.13
N ASP A 113 -2.59 15.51 12.44
CA ASP A 113 -3.41 14.71 13.35
C ASP A 113 -4.87 14.69 12.92
N LYS A 114 -5.38 15.80 12.43
CA LYS A 114 -6.77 15.92 11.95
C LYS A 114 -7.04 14.99 10.77
N ILE A 115 -6.13 14.97 9.80
CA ILE A 115 -6.26 14.08 8.63
C ILE A 115 -6.16 12.63 9.08
N SER A 116 -5.21 12.31 9.95
CA SER A 116 -5.01 10.95 10.47
C SER A 116 -6.25 10.45 11.21
N GLN A 117 -6.86 11.28 12.05
CA GLN A 117 -8.08 10.92 12.79
C GLN A 117 -9.27 10.69 11.84
N GLN A 118 -9.42 11.53 10.83
CA GLN A 118 -10.50 11.37 9.85
C GLN A 118 -10.29 10.11 9.02
N ALA A 119 -9.07 9.84 8.59
CA ALA A 119 -8.73 8.62 7.86
C ALA A 119 -9.04 7.37 8.69
N ALA A 120 -8.74 7.40 9.99
CA ALA A 120 -9.05 6.28 10.88
C ALA A 120 -10.55 6.00 10.96
N LYS A 121 -11.37 7.04 11.04
CA LYS A 121 -12.84 6.90 11.04
C LYS A 121 -13.34 6.35 9.71
N ASP A 122 -12.82 6.85 8.62
CA ASP A 122 -13.21 6.40 7.28
C ASP A 122 -12.78 4.94 7.05
N TYR A 123 -11.64 4.55 7.56
CA TYR A 123 -11.17 3.17 7.48
C TYR A 123 -12.10 2.21 8.25
N GLN A 124 -12.59 2.61 9.43
CA GLN A 124 -13.53 1.79 10.18
C GLN A 124 -14.79 1.50 9.37
N LYS A 125 -15.32 2.50 8.65
CA LYS A 125 -16.45 2.30 7.74
C LYS A 125 -16.08 1.39 6.57
N PHE A 126 -14.90 1.57 6.01
CA PHE A 126 -14.41 0.74 4.91
C PHE A 126 -14.33 -0.73 5.31
N MET A 127 -13.96 -1.03 6.54
CA MET A 127 -13.88 -2.41 7.03
C MET A 127 -15.21 -3.14 7.05
N THR A 128 -16.34 -2.44 6.91
CA THR A 128 -17.67 -3.05 6.81
C THR A 128 -18.06 -3.36 5.37
N THR A 129 -17.27 -2.97 4.38
CA THR A 129 -17.60 -3.16 2.96
C THR A 129 -17.28 -4.57 2.49
N LYS A 130 -17.91 -4.94 1.37
CA LYS A 130 -17.65 -6.23 0.71
C LYS A 130 -16.18 -6.35 0.29
N THR A 131 -15.58 -5.29 -0.22
CA THR A 131 -14.17 -5.28 -0.61
C THR A 131 -13.28 -5.75 0.53
N TYR A 132 -13.48 -5.19 1.73
CA TYR A 132 -12.67 -5.55 2.88
C TYR A 132 -13.00 -6.96 3.39
N THR A 133 -14.27 -7.35 3.44
CA THR A 133 -14.64 -8.69 3.90
C THR A 133 -14.17 -9.78 2.93
N ASP A 134 -14.18 -9.52 1.63
CA ASP A 134 -13.60 -10.45 0.65
C ASP A 134 -12.09 -10.61 0.86
N TYR A 135 -11.39 -9.51 1.16
CA TYR A 135 -9.98 -9.57 1.52
C TYR A 135 -9.75 -10.45 2.76
N THR A 136 -10.51 -10.23 3.84
CA THR A 136 -10.31 -11.01 5.07
C THR A 136 -10.54 -12.50 4.84
N LYS A 137 -11.51 -12.88 4.02
CA LYS A 137 -11.76 -14.28 3.67
C LYS A 137 -10.60 -14.89 2.90
N ALA A 138 -10.08 -14.15 1.92
CA ALA A 138 -8.92 -14.61 1.13
C ALA A 138 -7.68 -14.76 2.02
N TYR A 139 -7.45 -13.81 2.90
CA TYR A 139 -6.33 -13.82 3.85
C TYR A 139 -6.42 -15.03 4.80
N GLU A 140 -7.58 -15.26 5.41
CA GLU A 140 -7.81 -16.41 6.28
C GLU A 140 -7.61 -17.74 5.52
N GLY A 141 -8.09 -17.80 4.28
CA GLY A 141 -7.91 -18.97 3.42
C GLY A 141 -6.44 -19.26 3.14
N PHE A 142 -5.65 -18.22 2.88
CA PHE A 142 -4.21 -18.37 2.69
C PHE A 142 -3.53 -18.90 3.95
N LEU A 143 -3.85 -18.36 5.11
CA LEU A 143 -3.25 -18.78 6.37
C LEU A 143 -3.57 -20.22 6.72
N LYS A 144 -4.79 -20.69 6.42
CA LYS A 144 -5.19 -22.07 6.64
C LYS A 144 -4.37 -23.04 5.77
N LYS A 145 -4.04 -22.64 4.55
CA LYS A 145 -3.22 -23.45 3.64
C LYS A 145 -1.74 -23.38 3.96
N ASN A 146 -1.31 -22.36 4.69
CA ASN A 146 0.10 -22.10 4.98
C ASN A 146 0.32 -21.86 6.48
N PRO A 147 0.11 -22.90 7.33
CA PRO A 147 0.33 -22.73 8.78
C PRO A 147 1.74 -22.24 9.07
N GLY A 148 1.87 -21.27 9.98
CA GLY A 148 3.17 -20.74 10.38
C GLY A 148 3.78 -19.72 9.40
N TYR A 149 3.08 -19.39 8.32
CA TYR A 149 3.62 -18.49 7.30
C TYR A 149 4.02 -17.13 7.87
N GLU A 150 3.16 -16.52 8.68
CA GLU A 150 3.43 -15.19 9.23
C GLU A 150 4.61 -15.18 10.21
N ASP A 151 4.77 -16.24 11.00
CA ASP A 151 5.91 -16.38 11.88
C ASP A 151 7.21 -16.46 11.08
N LYS A 152 7.17 -17.16 9.94
CA LYS A 152 8.32 -17.25 9.03
C LYS A 152 8.69 -15.85 8.47
N ILE A 153 7.70 -15.08 8.05
CA ILE A 153 7.94 -13.71 7.54
C ILE A 153 8.48 -12.81 8.65
N ALA A 154 7.88 -12.87 9.84
CA ALA A 154 8.35 -12.10 11.00
C ALA A 154 9.81 -12.42 11.31
N GLY A 155 10.18 -13.71 11.25
CA GLY A 155 11.56 -14.14 11.45
C GLY A 155 12.53 -13.52 10.44
N LYS A 156 12.14 -13.44 9.17
CA LYS A 156 12.96 -12.81 8.13
C LYS A 156 13.12 -11.32 8.33
N LEU A 157 12.08 -10.64 8.82
CA LEU A 157 12.10 -9.20 9.06
C LEU A 157 12.93 -8.83 10.29
N ASN A 158 13.00 -9.71 11.27
CA ASN A 158 13.72 -9.50 12.52
C ASN A 158 15.12 -10.12 12.53
N GLY A 159 15.46 -10.85 11.48
CA GLY A 159 16.74 -11.57 11.36
C GLY A 159 17.88 -10.83 10.71
#